data_2efe3ea41b495dcfd3e52212f2345632
#
_entry.id   2efe3ea41b495dcfd3e52212f2345632
#
_cell.length_a   1.000
_cell.length_b   1.000
_cell.length_c   1.000
_cell.angle_alpha   90.00
_cell.angle_beta   90.00
_cell.angle_gamma   90.00
#
_symmetry.space_group_name_H-M   'P 1'
#
loop_
_entity.id
_entity.type
_entity.pdbx_description
1 polymer ?
#
loop_
_entity_poly.entity_id
_entity_poly.type
_entity_poly.pdbx_seq_one_letter_code
_entity_poly.pdbx_strand_id
1 'polypeptide(L)'
;MKKSMIKQCILSLLCLLWAGQTVLAGELRERVYLQTDKQFYLSGELVWMKFIATDLDQRLSDVSKVGYVELLDSASAVVQARLVLEKGVGDGCLQLPSTLPTGNYRLVAYTRYMRNEGEEVFFEKPLAVVNTFVTNETLLTDTLLPAYSFTRREGPVSVSPDRMTYDTRSGGEIRINGLPPDLQTLSVSIAGIDLYKPFARSGIVDWKQSMPTT
;
A
#
# COMPACT_ATOMS: atom_id res chain seq x y z
N MET A 1 56.09 -33.18 28.19
CA MET A 1 55.00 -33.68 27.35
C MET A 1 53.57 -33.28 27.86
N LYS A 2 53.18 -33.51 29.14
CA LYS A 2 51.85 -33.20 29.66
C LYS A 2 51.38 -31.72 29.52
N LYS A 3 52.25 -30.72 29.69
CA LYS A 3 51.90 -29.29 29.58
C LYS A 3 51.56 -28.84 28.15
N SER A 4 52.13 -29.50 27.13
CA SER A 4 51.85 -29.21 25.71
C SER A 4 50.47 -29.72 25.30
N MET A 5 50.12 -30.92 25.73
CA MET A 5 48.80 -31.51 25.47
C MET A 5 47.65 -30.72 26.08
N ILE A 6 47.83 -30.23 27.31
CA ILE A 6 46.83 -29.42 28.00
C ILE A 6 46.58 -28.09 27.24
N LYS A 7 47.64 -27.45 26.75
CA LYS A 7 47.48 -26.22 25.94
C LYS A 7 46.75 -26.47 24.60
N GLN A 8 47.03 -27.60 23.96
CA GLN A 8 46.32 -27.99 22.74
C GLN A 8 44.86 -28.32 22.99
N CYS A 9 44.52 -29.00 24.08
CA CYS A 9 43.13 -29.27 24.45
C CYS A 9 42.37 -27.98 24.81
N ILE A 10 43.00 -27.04 25.49
CA ILE A 10 42.36 -25.74 25.80
C ILE A 10 42.15 -24.93 24.54
N LEU A 11 43.11 -24.93 23.61
CA LEU A 11 42.96 -24.20 22.33
C LEU A 11 41.88 -24.80 21.46
N SER A 12 41.75 -26.12 21.38
CA SER A 12 40.70 -26.80 20.63
C SER A 12 39.30 -26.57 21.26
N LEU A 13 39.24 -26.54 22.60
CA LEU A 13 37.97 -26.21 23.31
C LEU A 13 37.53 -24.75 23.06
N LEU A 14 38.49 -23.81 23.03
CA LEU A 14 38.20 -22.41 22.70
C LEU A 14 37.73 -22.25 21.24
N CYS A 15 38.32 -22.97 20.30
CA CYS A 15 37.86 -22.97 18.90
C CYS A 15 36.46 -23.58 18.74
N LEU A 16 36.11 -24.61 19.51
CA LEU A 16 34.78 -25.21 19.53
C LEU A 16 33.73 -24.25 20.11
N LEU A 17 34.06 -23.48 21.13
CA LEU A 17 33.20 -22.45 21.70
C LEU A 17 32.98 -21.27 20.74
N TRP A 18 33.93 -20.93 19.89
CA TRP A 18 33.78 -19.88 18.87
C TRP A 18 32.99 -20.34 17.64
N ALA A 19 33.06 -21.62 17.30
CA ALA A 19 32.28 -22.17 16.16
C ALA A 19 30.77 -22.32 16.43
N GLY A 20 30.35 -22.21 17.69
CA GLY A 20 28.97 -22.38 18.11
C GLY A 20 28.10 -21.12 18.04
N GLN A 21 28.65 -19.96 17.69
CA GLN A 21 27.85 -18.73 17.48
C GLN A 21 27.39 -18.62 16.02
N THR A 22 26.54 -19.53 15.58
CA THR A 22 25.65 -19.21 14.48
C THR A 22 24.71 -18.14 14.99
N VAL A 23 25.05 -16.88 14.73
CA VAL A 23 24.08 -15.80 14.83
C VAL A 23 22.95 -16.20 13.90
N LEU A 24 21.83 -16.62 14.45
CA LEU A 24 20.55 -16.64 13.76
C LEU A 24 20.24 -15.17 13.45
N ALA A 25 20.87 -14.66 12.40
CA ALA A 25 20.41 -13.44 11.76
C ALA A 25 19.03 -13.80 11.22
N GLY A 26 18.01 -13.46 11.98
CA GLY A 26 16.64 -13.56 11.52
C GLY A 26 16.60 -12.89 10.15
N GLU A 27 16.16 -13.61 9.13
CA GLU A 27 16.09 -13.09 7.78
C GLU A 27 15.15 -11.90 7.80
N LEU A 28 15.75 -10.73 7.80
CA LEU A 28 14.98 -9.47 7.82
C LEU A 28 14.22 -9.39 6.51
N ARG A 29 12.91 -9.35 6.57
CA ARG A 29 12.04 -9.22 5.40
C ARG A 29 11.15 -8.00 5.56
N GLU A 30 11.04 -7.23 4.51
CA GLU A 30 10.12 -6.09 4.49
C GLU A 30 8.83 -6.44 3.76
N ARG A 31 7.75 -5.80 4.17
CA ARG A 31 6.47 -5.77 3.50
C ARG A 31 5.99 -4.33 3.42
N VAL A 32 5.25 -4.03 2.37
CA VAL A 32 4.73 -2.69 2.12
C VAL A 32 3.22 -2.72 2.09
N TYR A 33 2.64 -1.71 2.69
CA TYR A 33 1.24 -1.35 2.51
C TYR A 33 1.17 0.07 1.97
N LEU A 34 0.41 0.27 0.88
CA LEU A 34 0.19 1.57 0.27
C LEU A 34 -1.28 1.95 0.35
N GLN A 35 -1.58 3.02 1.06
CA GLN A 35 -2.90 3.62 1.07
C GLN A 35 -2.94 4.78 0.09
N THR A 36 -4.03 4.87 -0.68
CA THR A 36 -4.34 6.01 -1.54
C THR A 36 -5.59 6.72 -1.01
N ASP A 37 -5.72 8.00 -1.31
CA ASP A 37 -6.88 8.81 -0.91
C ASP A 37 -8.17 8.34 -1.58
N LYS A 38 -8.10 7.81 -2.82
CA LYS A 38 -9.24 7.31 -3.60
C LYS A 38 -8.89 5.96 -4.25
N GLN A 39 -9.86 5.34 -4.89
CA GLN A 39 -9.70 4.13 -5.71
C GLN A 39 -9.91 4.42 -7.20
N PHE A 40 -10.47 5.57 -7.50
CA PHE A 40 -10.81 6.05 -8.82
C PHE A 40 -10.24 7.46 -9.00
N TYR A 41 -9.68 7.74 -10.18
CA TYR A 41 -9.07 9.01 -10.50
C TYR A 41 -9.41 9.45 -11.92
N LEU A 42 -9.38 10.76 -12.13
CA LEU A 42 -9.36 11.31 -13.48
C LEU A 42 -7.92 11.45 -13.98
N SER A 43 -7.74 11.34 -15.29
CA SER A 43 -6.43 11.64 -15.89
C SER A 43 -6.04 13.08 -15.58
N GLY A 44 -4.79 13.30 -15.18
CA GLY A 44 -4.30 14.59 -14.72
C GLY A 44 -4.45 14.84 -13.21
N GLU A 45 -5.12 13.96 -12.46
CA GLU A 45 -5.19 14.10 -11.00
C GLU A 45 -3.91 13.65 -10.28
N LEU A 46 -3.77 14.11 -9.04
CA LEU A 46 -2.78 13.63 -8.09
C LEU A 46 -3.33 12.45 -7.29
N VAL A 47 -2.60 11.35 -7.27
CA VAL A 47 -2.85 10.22 -6.36
C VAL A 47 -2.09 10.50 -5.07
N TRP A 48 -2.77 10.92 -4.03
CA TRP A 48 -2.16 11.08 -2.70
C TRP A 48 -2.02 9.71 -2.03
N MET A 49 -0.87 9.49 -1.42
CA MET A 49 -0.58 8.17 -0.88
C MET A 49 0.20 8.23 0.44
N LYS A 50 -0.04 7.20 1.24
CA LYS A 50 0.72 6.89 2.46
C LYS A 50 1.37 5.53 2.25
N PHE A 51 2.69 5.49 2.37
CA PHE A 51 3.51 4.30 2.25
C PHE A 51 3.93 3.84 3.66
N ILE A 52 3.75 2.57 3.95
CA ILE A 52 4.09 1.97 5.24
C ILE A 52 4.90 0.71 4.97
N ALA A 53 6.16 0.71 5.41
CA ALA A 53 7.03 -0.45 5.38
C ALA A 53 7.07 -1.12 6.75
N THR A 54 6.87 -2.42 6.79
CA THR A 54 6.89 -3.23 8.02
C THR A 54 7.82 -4.43 7.86
N ASP A 55 8.22 -5.01 8.98
CA ASP A 55 8.75 -6.36 9.02
C ASP A 55 7.61 -7.41 8.97
N LEU A 56 7.95 -8.69 9.07
CA LEU A 56 6.98 -9.78 9.07
C LEU A 56 6.10 -9.80 10.34
N ASP A 57 6.57 -9.20 11.43
CA ASP A 57 5.81 -9.06 12.68
C ASP A 57 4.89 -7.83 12.68
N GLN A 58 4.77 -7.15 11.52
CA GLN A 58 3.97 -5.94 11.32
C GLN A 58 4.48 -4.71 12.11
N ARG A 59 5.74 -4.71 12.54
CA ARG A 59 6.38 -3.55 13.13
C ARG A 59 6.98 -2.68 12.02
N LEU A 60 7.00 -1.37 12.24
CA LEU A 60 7.60 -0.46 11.27
C LEU A 60 9.08 -0.81 11.04
N SER A 61 9.44 -0.94 9.76
CA SER A 61 10.81 -1.23 9.33
C SER A 61 11.54 0.07 8.98
N ASP A 62 12.70 0.28 9.58
CA ASP A 62 13.57 1.43 9.25
C ASP A 62 14.76 1.04 8.34
N VAL A 63 14.68 -0.12 7.70
CA VAL A 63 15.73 -0.65 6.83
C VAL A 63 15.82 0.11 5.53
N SER A 64 14.71 0.28 4.85
CA SER A 64 14.63 1.04 3.61
C SER A 64 14.32 2.50 3.87
N LYS A 65 15.04 3.39 3.19
CA LYS A 65 14.85 4.84 3.27
C LYS A 65 14.10 5.41 2.07
N VAL A 66 13.81 4.56 1.09
CA VAL A 66 13.10 4.94 -0.13
C VAL A 66 12.06 3.88 -0.48
N GLY A 67 10.83 4.32 -0.62
CA GLY A 67 9.74 3.57 -1.22
C GLY A 67 9.60 3.90 -2.70
N TYR A 68 9.35 2.88 -3.50
CA TYR A 68 9.09 2.99 -4.94
C TYR A 68 7.61 2.71 -5.19
N VAL A 69 7.01 3.54 -6.01
CA VAL A 69 5.61 3.37 -6.42
C VAL A 69 5.53 3.52 -7.94
N GLU A 70 4.90 2.57 -8.60
CA GLU A 70 4.76 2.52 -10.03
C GLU A 70 3.31 2.29 -10.42
N LEU A 71 2.81 3.05 -11.37
CA LEU A 71 1.55 2.78 -12.04
C LEU A 71 1.86 2.02 -13.32
N LEU A 72 1.33 0.80 -13.41
CA LEU A 72 1.50 -0.07 -14.55
C LEU A 72 0.22 -0.12 -15.37
N ASP A 73 0.36 -0.09 -16.68
CA ASP A 73 -0.63 -0.67 -17.56
C ASP A 73 -0.38 -2.19 -17.69
N SER A 74 -0.96 -2.85 -18.69
CA SER A 74 -0.79 -4.30 -18.86
C SER A 74 0.67 -4.74 -19.07
N ALA A 75 1.56 -3.87 -19.53
CA ALA A 75 2.88 -4.23 -20.04
C ALA A 75 4.03 -3.42 -19.45
N SER A 76 3.83 -2.17 -19.04
CA SER A 76 4.91 -1.28 -18.66
C SER A 76 4.52 -0.25 -17.60
N ALA A 77 5.52 0.30 -16.94
CA ALA A 77 5.33 1.42 -16.02
C ALA A 77 4.98 2.69 -16.80
N VAL A 78 3.82 3.25 -16.50
CA VAL A 78 3.32 4.50 -17.12
C VAL A 78 3.88 5.72 -16.40
N VAL A 79 3.92 5.64 -15.07
CA VAL A 79 4.45 6.70 -14.20
C VAL A 79 5.02 6.10 -12.92
N GLN A 80 6.06 6.74 -12.40
CA GLN A 80 6.79 6.26 -11.21
C GLN A 80 6.99 7.40 -10.22
N ALA A 81 6.99 7.08 -8.95
CA ALA A 81 7.35 7.98 -7.86
C ALA A 81 8.32 7.32 -6.87
N ARG A 82 9.08 8.15 -6.18
CA ARG A 82 9.93 7.73 -5.06
C ARG A 82 9.54 8.53 -3.83
N LEU A 83 9.36 7.85 -2.73
CA LEU A 83 8.99 8.45 -1.45
C LEU A 83 10.13 8.28 -0.47
N VAL A 84 10.44 9.34 0.27
CA VAL A 84 11.36 9.26 1.40
C VAL A 84 10.64 8.57 2.55
N LEU A 85 11.29 7.59 3.16
CA LEU A 85 10.76 6.86 4.32
C LEU A 85 11.50 7.29 5.57
N GLU A 86 10.74 7.70 6.56
CA GLU A 86 11.23 7.97 7.92
C GLU A 86 10.61 6.94 8.87
N LYS A 87 11.46 6.11 9.48
CA LYS A 87 11.03 5.03 10.37
C LYS A 87 9.94 4.13 9.75
N GLY A 88 10.13 3.79 8.47
CA GLY A 88 9.20 2.92 7.73
C GLY A 88 7.95 3.60 7.19
N VAL A 89 7.78 4.90 7.37
CA VAL A 89 6.60 5.63 6.91
C VAL A 89 7.00 6.75 5.97
N GLY A 90 6.25 6.90 4.87
CA GLY A 90 6.40 7.99 3.92
C GLY A 90 5.06 8.42 3.36
N ASP A 91 4.98 9.65 2.92
CA ASP A 91 3.83 10.19 2.23
C ASP A 91 4.27 10.96 0.98
N GLY A 92 3.35 11.11 0.06
CA GLY A 92 3.58 11.83 -1.18
C GLY A 92 2.46 11.70 -2.16
N CYS A 93 2.75 12.05 -3.40
CA CYS A 93 1.78 11.97 -4.47
C CYS A 93 2.41 11.48 -5.78
N LEU A 94 1.57 10.91 -6.64
CA LEU A 94 1.88 10.51 -7.99
C LEU A 94 1.00 11.32 -8.95
N GLN A 95 1.62 12.10 -9.83
CA GLN A 95 0.90 12.86 -10.86
C GLN A 95 0.50 11.94 -12.00
N LEU A 96 -0.79 11.75 -12.22
CA LEU A 96 -1.28 11.05 -13.40
C LEU A 96 -1.12 11.94 -14.66
N PRO A 97 -0.59 11.41 -15.76
CA PRO A 97 -0.59 12.14 -17.03
C PRO A 97 -2.02 12.47 -17.48
N SER A 98 -2.24 13.68 -17.97
CA SER A 98 -3.55 14.05 -18.57
C SER A 98 -3.89 13.27 -19.84
N THR A 99 -2.87 12.71 -20.48
CA THR A 99 -2.99 11.86 -21.67
C THR A 99 -3.26 10.40 -21.35
N LEU A 100 -3.26 10.02 -20.05
CA LEU A 100 -3.47 8.64 -19.64
C LEU A 100 -4.86 8.16 -20.10
N PRO A 101 -4.98 7.09 -20.89
CA PRO A 101 -6.26 6.60 -21.36
C PRO A 101 -7.19 6.14 -20.23
N THR A 102 -8.49 6.13 -20.48
CA THR A 102 -9.44 5.44 -19.61
C THR A 102 -9.09 3.97 -19.54
N GLY A 103 -8.97 3.44 -18.34
CA GLY A 103 -8.59 2.03 -18.14
C GLY A 103 -8.39 1.64 -16.70
N ASN A 104 -8.10 0.36 -16.52
CA ASN A 104 -7.70 -0.23 -15.27
C ASN A 104 -6.19 -0.38 -15.24
N TYR A 105 -5.59 0.16 -14.22
CA TYR A 105 -4.15 0.17 -13.98
C TYR A 105 -3.85 -0.60 -12.71
N ARG A 106 -2.60 -0.95 -12.54
CA ARG A 106 -2.09 -1.61 -11.35
C ARG A 106 -1.06 -0.71 -10.67
N LEU A 107 -1.35 -0.30 -9.44
CA LEU A 107 -0.41 0.45 -8.61
C LEU A 107 0.43 -0.54 -7.82
N VAL A 108 1.73 -0.51 -8.03
CA VAL A 108 2.70 -1.41 -7.39
C VAL A 108 3.58 -0.59 -6.45
N ALA A 109 3.81 -1.11 -5.25
CA ALA A 109 4.68 -0.46 -4.28
C ALA A 109 5.66 -1.45 -3.66
N TYR A 110 6.92 -1.05 -3.55
CA TYR A 110 7.99 -1.89 -3.04
C TYR A 110 9.16 -1.06 -2.48
N THR A 111 10.03 -1.71 -1.74
CA THR A 111 11.33 -1.16 -1.37
C THR A 111 12.45 -1.85 -2.18
N ARG A 112 13.61 -1.22 -2.23
CA ARG A 112 14.75 -1.87 -2.88
C ARG A 112 15.12 -3.20 -2.21
N TYR A 113 14.88 -3.32 -0.92
CA TYR A 113 15.15 -4.53 -0.17
C TYR A 113 14.24 -5.69 -0.59
N MET A 114 12.95 -5.43 -0.80
CA MET A 114 11.97 -6.42 -1.25
C MET A 114 12.32 -7.03 -2.62
N ARG A 115 13.02 -6.30 -3.48
CA ARG A 115 13.47 -6.82 -4.78
C ARG A 115 14.38 -8.05 -4.68
N ASN A 116 15.01 -8.28 -3.53
CA ASN A 116 15.82 -9.48 -3.30
C ASN A 116 14.96 -10.75 -3.12
N GLU A 117 13.68 -10.58 -2.75
CA GLU A 117 12.75 -11.69 -2.54
C GLU A 117 11.96 -12.04 -3.81
N GLY A 118 11.87 -11.09 -4.78
CA GLY A 118 11.09 -11.25 -6.00
C GLY A 118 9.88 -10.30 -6.06
N GLU A 119 9.25 -10.21 -7.23
CA GLU A 119 8.14 -9.29 -7.47
C GLU A 119 6.84 -9.75 -6.81
N GLU A 120 6.73 -11.05 -6.49
CA GLU A 120 5.56 -11.65 -5.86
C GLU A 120 5.27 -11.14 -4.44
N VAL A 121 6.27 -10.51 -3.80
CA VAL A 121 6.09 -9.90 -2.47
C VAL A 121 5.74 -8.43 -2.51
N PHE A 122 5.69 -7.81 -3.69
CA PHE A 122 5.34 -6.40 -3.84
C PHE A 122 3.87 -6.18 -3.48
N PHE A 123 3.60 -4.99 -2.97
CA PHE A 123 2.21 -4.57 -2.76
C PHE A 123 1.60 -4.21 -4.11
N GLU A 124 0.42 -4.72 -4.37
CA GLU A 124 -0.34 -4.41 -5.58
C GLU A 124 -1.75 -3.95 -5.25
N LYS A 125 -2.21 -2.94 -5.97
CA LYS A 125 -3.56 -2.41 -5.86
C LYS A 125 -4.07 -2.00 -7.23
N PRO A 126 -5.25 -2.45 -7.65
CA PRO A 126 -5.89 -1.94 -8.86
C PRO A 126 -6.33 -0.49 -8.67
N LEU A 127 -6.23 0.28 -9.75
CA LEU A 127 -6.56 1.69 -9.82
C LEU A 127 -7.35 1.95 -11.11
N ALA A 128 -8.56 2.49 -10.99
CA ALA A 128 -9.33 2.90 -12.15
C ALA A 128 -9.03 4.35 -12.50
N VAL A 129 -8.79 4.62 -13.78
CA VAL A 129 -8.56 5.96 -14.31
C VAL A 129 -9.56 6.25 -15.43
N VAL A 130 -10.17 7.43 -15.40
CA VAL A 130 -11.04 7.91 -16.48
C VAL A 130 -10.42 9.15 -17.11
N ASN A 131 -10.25 9.11 -18.42
CA ASN A 131 -9.84 10.27 -19.18
C ASN A 131 -11.06 11.00 -19.73
N THR A 132 -11.31 12.21 -19.20
CA THR A 132 -12.42 13.07 -19.64
C THR A 132 -12.05 13.92 -20.86
N PHE A 133 -10.78 13.95 -21.25
CA PHE A 133 -10.31 14.75 -22.40
C PHE A 133 -10.39 13.99 -23.74
N VAL A 134 -10.52 12.66 -23.70
CA VAL A 134 -10.54 11.81 -24.88
C VAL A 134 -11.88 11.07 -24.94
N THR A 135 -12.59 11.26 -26.05
CA THR A 135 -13.94 10.70 -26.25
C THR A 135 -13.95 9.20 -26.58
N ASN A 136 -12.79 8.54 -26.59
CA ASN A 136 -12.72 7.11 -26.86
C ASN A 136 -13.34 6.32 -25.71
N GLU A 137 -14.52 5.76 -25.97
CA GLU A 137 -15.27 4.88 -25.07
C GLU A 137 -14.58 3.51 -24.92
N THR A 138 -13.36 3.50 -24.43
CA THR A 138 -12.84 2.25 -23.87
C THR A 138 -13.53 2.07 -22.52
N LEU A 139 -14.64 1.34 -22.57
CA LEU A 139 -15.39 0.98 -21.37
C LEU A 139 -14.46 0.23 -20.42
N LEU A 140 -14.44 0.64 -19.17
CA LEU A 140 -13.89 -0.18 -18.09
C LEU A 140 -14.72 -1.48 -18.09
N THR A 141 -14.13 -2.56 -18.54
CA THR A 141 -14.83 -3.85 -18.55
C THR A 141 -14.90 -4.38 -17.12
N ASP A 142 -16.06 -4.84 -16.70
CA ASP A 142 -16.33 -5.42 -15.37
C ASP A 142 -15.34 -6.53 -14.95
N THR A 143 -14.67 -7.10 -15.94
CA THR A 143 -13.74 -8.24 -15.75
C THR A 143 -12.41 -7.85 -15.10
N LEU A 144 -12.04 -6.57 -15.06
CA LEU A 144 -10.72 -6.12 -14.62
C LEU A 144 -10.73 -5.41 -13.26
N LEU A 145 -11.88 -4.97 -12.79
CA LEU A 145 -12.00 -4.55 -11.40
C LEU A 145 -12.30 -5.81 -10.58
N PRO A 146 -11.36 -6.34 -9.80
CA PRO A 146 -11.74 -7.28 -8.78
C PRO A 146 -12.85 -6.60 -7.98
N ALA A 147 -14.01 -7.26 -7.85
CA ALA A 147 -15.08 -6.76 -7.01
C ALA A 147 -14.45 -6.45 -5.65
N TYR A 148 -14.16 -5.18 -5.40
CA TYR A 148 -13.75 -4.74 -4.09
C TYR A 148 -14.96 -4.97 -3.19
N SER A 149 -15.09 -6.20 -2.72
CA SER A 149 -15.82 -6.42 -1.51
C SER A 149 -15.05 -5.64 -0.46
N PHE A 150 -15.61 -4.51 -0.02
CA PHE A 150 -15.25 -3.94 1.26
C PHE A 150 -15.49 -5.03 2.28
N THR A 151 -14.53 -5.92 2.42
CA THR A 151 -14.56 -6.90 3.49
C THR A 151 -14.33 -6.06 4.73
N ARG A 152 -15.43 -5.62 5.33
CA ARG A 152 -15.40 -5.11 6.70
C ARG A 152 -14.75 -6.25 7.49
N ARG A 153 -13.46 -6.16 7.74
CA ARG A 153 -12.81 -7.09 8.65
C ARG A 153 -13.51 -6.89 9.98
N GLU A 154 -14.27 -7.87 10.38
CA GLU A 154 -14.76 -7.94 11.74
C GLU A 154 -13.52 -8.05 12.64
N GLY A 155 -13.23 -7.00 13.35
CA GLY A 155 -12.08 -6.89 14.23
C GLY A 155 -12.44 -5.99 15.41
N PRO A 156 -11.55 -5.87 16.39
CA PRO A 156 -11.79 -5.04 17.55
C PRO A 156 -11.89 -3.55 17.21
N VAL A 157 -11.41 -3.14 16.02
CA VAL A 157 -11.43 -1.74 15.60
C VAL A 157 -12.79 -1.39 15.01
N SER A 158 -13.43 -0.39 15.59
CA SER A 158 -14.70 0.17 15.08
C SER A 158 -14.54 1.64 14.72
N VAL A 159 -15.20 2.04 13.64
CA VAL A 159 -15.23 3.42 13.16
C VAL A 159 -16.68 3.89 13.17
N SER A 160 -16.95 5.01 13.81
CA SER A 160 -18.29 5.59 13.88
C SER A 160 -18.24 7.10 13.72
N PRO A 161 -19.13 7.69 12.90
CA PRO A 161 -19.32 9.12 12.87
C PRO A 161 -20.12 9.57 14.11
N ASP A 162 -20.02 10.84 14.46
CA ASP A 162 -20.81 11.47 15.53
C ASP A 162 -22.30 11.59 15.16
N ARG A 163 -22.63 11.65 13.85
CA ARG A 163 -23.99 11.69 13.31
C ARG A 163 -24.06 11.01 11.94
N MET A 164 -25.28 10.66 11.53
CA MET A 164 -25.50 9.91 10.28
C MET A 164 -25.62 10.81 9.04
N THR A 165 -25.94 12.07 9.25
CA THR A 165 -26.12 13.08 8.19
C THR A 165 -25.44 14.38 8.58
N TYR A 166 -24.85 15.04 7.59
CA TYR A 166 -24.18 16.32 7.74
C TYR A 166 -24.72 17.32 6.73
N ASP A 167 -24.88 18.55 7.16
CA ASP A 167 -25.20 19.65 6.26
C ASP A 167 -23.97 20.06 5.46
N THR A 168 -24.19 20.72 4.33
CA THR A 168 -23.13 21.27 3.50
C THR A 168 -22.19 22.16 4.33
N ARG A 169 -20.88 21.88 4.26
CA ARG A 169 -19.82 22.59 4.99
C ARG A 169 -19.93 22.50 6.52
N SER A 170 -20.64 21.52 7.06
CA SER A 170 -20.63 21.25 8.50
C SER A 170 -19.40 20.41 8.88
N GLY A 171 -18.87 20.67 10.08
CA GLY A 171 -17.84 19.81 10.68
C GLY A 171 -18.45 18.52 11.21
N GLY A 172 -17.67 17.43 11.21
CA GLY A 172 -18.04 16.14 11.80
C GLY A 172 -16.88 15.54 12.57
N GLU A 173 -17.19 14.62 13.47
CA GLU A 173 -16.22 13.87 14.24
C GLU A 173 -16.33 12.38 13.87
N ILE A 174 -15.18 11.75 13.63
CA ILE A 174 -15.08 10.30 13.42
C ILE A 174 -14.37 9.71 14.62
N ARG A 175 -15.02 8.77 15.30
CA ARG A 175 -14.42 8.03 16.41
C ARG A 175 -13.92 6.68 15.96
N ILE A 176 -12.68 6.38 16.31
CA ILE A 176 -12.04 5.11 16.03
C ILE A 176 -11.74 4.45 17.39
N ASN A 177 -12.38 3.32 17.66
CA ASN A 177 -12.23 2.58 18.91
C ASN A 177 -11.57 1.24 18.66
N GLY A 178 -10.99 0.65 19.71
CA GLY A 178 -10.37 -0.69 19.65
C GLY A 178 -8.99 -0.69 19.01
N LEU A 179 -8.34 0.48 18.93
CA LEU A 179 -6.96 0.54 18.48
C LEU A 179 -6.03 -0.14 19.48
N PRO A 180 -5.03 -0.92 19.00
CA PRO A 180 -4.01 -1.47 19.88
C PRO A 180 -3.24 -0.38 20.62
N PRO A 181 -2.86 -0.59 21.90
CA PRO A 181 -2.15 0.42 22.67
C PRO A 181 -0.73 0.71 22.16
N ASP A 182 -0.15 -0.20 21.42
CA ASP A 182 1.17 -0.13 20.80
C ASP A 182 1.14 0.30 19.33
N LEU A 183 0.00 0.83 18.85
CA LEU A 183 -0.16 1.29 17.48
C LEU A 183 0.87 2.37 17.14
N GLN A 184 1.71 2.10 16.16
CA GLN A 184 2.78 3.01 15.72
C GLN A 184 2.31 4.02 14.67
N THR A 185 1.37 3.64 13.82
CA THR A 185 0.86 4.52 12.76
C THR A 185 -0.58 4.19 12.40
N LEU A 186 -1.33 5.20 12.02
CA LEU A 186 -2.69 5.10 11.51
C LEU A 186 -2.81 5.97 10.25
N SER A 187 -3.39 5.41 9.21
CA SER A 187 -3.71 6.18 8.00
C SER A 187 -5.22 6.11 7.76
N VAL A 188 -5.82 7.27 7.53
CA VAL A 188 -7.25 7.42 7.28
C VAL A 188 -7.45 8.12 5.95
N SER A 189 -8.34 7.58 5.11
CA SER A 189 -8.82 8.27 3.91
C SER A 189 -10.34 8.32 3.91
N ILE A 190 -10.89 9.42 3.43
CA ILE A 190 -12.33 9.64 3.32
C ILE A 190 -12.65 9.97 1.87
N ALA A 191 -13.51 9.18 1.25
CA ALA A 191 -13.94 9.39 -0.13
C ALA A 191 -15.45 9.19 -0.25
N GLY A 192 -16.07 9.89 -1.21
CA GLY A 192 -17.48 9.72 -1.53
C GLY A 192 -17.73 8.38 -2.21
N ILE A 193 -18.41 7.47 -1.53
CA ILE A 193 -18.64 6.10 -2.02
C ILE A 193 -19.68 6.05 -3.15
N ASP A 194 -20.63 6.96 -3.19
CA ASP A 194 -21.71 6.93 -4.18
C ASP A 194 -21.23 7.11 -5.61
N LEU A 195 -20.09 7.77 -5.81
CA LEU A 195 -19.42 7.86 -7.10
C LEU A 195 -18.82 6.53 -7.57
N TYR A 196 -18.65 5.55 -6.67
CA TYR A 196 -17.98 4.27 -6.97
C TYR A 196 -18.93 3.08 -7.05
N LYS A 197 -20.17 3.20 -6.56
CA LYS A 197 -21.16 2.13 -6.63
C LYS A 197 -21.43 1.64 -8.06
N PRO A 198 -21.54 2.51 -9.07
CA PRO A 198 -21.75 2.09 -10.44
C PRO A 198 -20.62 1.23 -10.99
N PHE A 199 -19.38 1.50 -10.57
CA PHE A 199 -18.20 0.75 -11.03
C PHE A 199 -18.13 -0.69 -10.51
N ALA A 200 -18.86 -1.01 -9.44
CA ALA A 200 -18.89 -2.36 -8.90
C ALA A 200 -19.79 -3.32 -9.69
N ARG A 201 -20.68 -2.82 -10.57
CA ARG A 201 -21.69 -3.64 -11.25
C ARG A 201 -22.04 -3.31 -12.70
N SER A 202 -21.82 -2.09 -13.18
CA SER A 202 -22.47 -1.67 -14.43
C SER A 202 -21.66 -0.80 -15.39
N GLY A 203 -20.41 -0.49 -15.08
CA GLY A 203 -19.58 0.29 -15.98
C GLY A 203 -19.91 1.79 -16.08
N ILE A 204 -19.11 2.50 -16.86
CA ILE A 204 -19.15 3.97 -17.03
C ILE A 204 -20.52 4.51 -17.51
N VAL A 205 -21.28 3.72 -18.23
CA VAL A 205 -22.58 4.15 -18.81
C VAL A 205 -23.56 4.56 -17.72
N ASP A 206 -23.65 3.79 -16.65
CA ASP A 206 -24.59 4.06 -15.56
C ASP A 206 -24.15 5.24 -14.69
N TRP A 207 -22.84 5.49 -14.61
CA TRP A 207 -22.32 6.66 -13.93
C TRP A 207 -22.73 7.97 -14.63
N LYS A 208 -22.66 8.01 -15.99
CA LYS A 208 -23.11 9.16 -16.78
C LYS A 208 -24.62 9.43 -16.61
N GLN A 209 -25.42 8.38 -16.40
CA GLN A 209 -26.86 8.51 -16.20
C GLN A 209 -27.22 8.97 -14.78
N SER A 210 -26.35 8.75 -13.81
CA SER A 210 -26.58 9.15 -12.42
C SER A 210 -26.10 10.57 -12.09
N MET A 211 -25.43 11.24 -13.03
CA MET A 211 -25.06 12.65 -12.84
C MET A 211 -26.30 13.55 -12.93
N PRO A 212 -26.52 14.47 -11.98
CA PRO A 212 -27.54 15.48 -12.11
C PRO A 212 -27.21 16.33 -13.34
N THR A 213 -28.14 16.39 -14.30
CA THR A 213 -28.11 17.36 -15.40
C THR A 213 -28.23 18.74 -14.81
N THR A 214 -27.15 19.52 -14.84
CA THR A 214 -27.15 20.95 -14.55
C THR A 214 -27.87 21.73 -15.63
#